data_07430d2ce0496cbb59395c40da22c66a
#
_entry.id   07430d2ce0496cbb59395c40da22c66a
#
_cell.length_a   1.000
_cell.length_b   1.000
_cell.length_c   1.000
_cell.angle_alpha   90.00
_cell.angle_beta   90.00
_cell.angle_gamma   90.00
#
_symmetry.space_group_name_H-M   'P 1'
#
loop_
_entity.id
_entity.type
_entity.pdbx_description
1 polymer ?
#
loop_
_entity_poly.entity_id
_entity_poly.type
_entity_poly.pdbx_seq_one_letter_code
_entity_poly.pdbx_strand_id
1 'polypeptide(L)'
;MDTRGRFLTERLRIKTPKHRGPKKVVPALVELVKPLKGYDHVSIGFPGYVRDGKVFTAPNLSTKHWAGFPLARVIERKLGKPTRLNNDADVQGLAVIKGKGLELVCTLGTGFGTAWFRDGELMPHMELAHIPIHHQADFDGYIGEAERRKIGDKAWKKRVKKIIPILATVMNYDHLYLGGGNSSRLDFKLPKNVTLVSNDAGMEGSAFVWHPKGPRKLANV
;
A
#
# COMPACT_ATOMS: atom_id res chain seq x y z
N MET A 1 -8.65 12.24 -10.05
CA MET A 1 -9.62 12.20 -8.95
C MET A 1 -9.67 13.54 -8.22
N ASP A 2 -10.75 13.80 -7.51
CA ASP A 2 -10.89 15.01 -6.68
C ASP A 2 -10.28 14.81 -5.29
N THR A 3 -10.31 15.87 -4.45
CA THR A 3 -9.79 15.85 -3.07
C THR A 3 -10.52 14.90 -2.12
N ARG A 4 -11.65 14.35 -2.54
CA ARG A 4 -12.44 13.35 -1.81
C ARG A 4 -12.19 11.92 -2.29
N GLY A 5 -11.24 11.72 -3.22
CA GLY A 5 -10.91 10.41 -3.79
C GLY A 5 -11.86 9.93 -4.90
N ARG A 6 -12.82 10.76 -5.36
CA ARG A 6 -13.73 10.36 -6.43
C ARG A 6 -13.04 10.46 -7.79
N PHE A 7 -13.14 9.41 -8.60
CA PHE A 7 -12.61 9.40 -9.95
C PHE A 7 -13.31 10.45 -10.83
N LEU A 8 -12.52 11.29 -11.51
CA LEU A 8 -13.00 12.30 -12.47
C LEU A 8 -12.89 11.81 -13.92
N THR A 9 -12.14 10.73 -14.14
CA THR A 9 -11.91 10.11 -15.44
C THR A 9 -11.96 8.60 -15.30
N GLU A 10 -12.07 7.90 -16.41
CA GLU A 10 -11.87 6.47 -16.45
C GLU A 10 -10.43 6.09 -16.05
N ARG A 11 -10.27 4.88 -15.55
CA ARG A 11 -8.98 4.33 -15.14
C ARG A 11 -8.17 3.93 -16.37
N LEU A 12 -7.06 4.62 -16.60
CA LEU A 12 -6.10 4.24 -17.63
C LEU A 12 -5.19 3.10 -17.14
N ARG A 13 -4.86 2.20 -18.03
CA ARG A 13 -3.95 1.06 -17.76
C ARG A 13 -2.99 0.86 -18.91
N ILE A 14 -1.73 0.55 -18.58
CA ILE A 14 -0.74 0.11 -19.54
C ILE A 14 -0.08 -1.18 -19.05
N LYS A 15 0.42 -1.97 -19.97
CA LYS A 15 1.21 -3.14 -19.65
C LYS A 15 2.59 -2.69 -19.16
N THR A 16 3.04 -3.23 -18.03
CA THR A 16 4.39 -2.95 -17.53
C THR A 16 5.43 -3.35 -18.59
N PRO A 17 6.39 -2.46 -18.91
CA PRO A 17 7.45 -2.78 -19.86
C PRO A 17 8.23 -4.04 -19.50
N LYS A 18 8.69 -4.81 -20.50
CA LYS A 18 9.50 -6.02 -20.27
C LYS A 18 10.75 -5.72 -19.42
N HIS A 19 11.44 -4.63 -19.73
CA HIS A 19 12.53 -4.09 -18.92
C HIS A 19 11.96 -3.19 -17.83
N ARG A 20 11.85 -3.73 -16.62
CA ARG A 20 11.13 -3.13 -15.47
C ARG A 20 11.92 -2.05 -14.72
N GLY A 21 13.06 -1.62 -15.24
CA GLY A 21 13.87 -0.55 -14.65
C GLY A 21 13.33 0.85 -14.96
N PRO A 22 13.81 1.88 -14.21
CA PRO A 22 13.30 3.25 -14.31
C PRO A 22 13.44 3.85 -15.72
N LYS A 23 14.48 3.48 -16.46
CA LYS A 23 14.69 3.98 -17.86
C LYS A 23 13.53 3.65 -18.82
N LYS A 24 12.76 2.59 -18.55
CA LYS A 24 11.60 2.19 -19.37
C LYS A 24 10.27 2.47 -18.67
N VAL A 25 10.21 2.29 -17.35
CA VAL A 25 8.96 2.50 -16.60
C VAL A 25 8.59 3.98 -16.50
N VAL A 26 9.56 4.86 -16.23
CA VAL A 26 9.29 6.30 -16.08
C VAL A 26 8.71 6.93 -17.37
N PRO A 27 9.28 6.73 -18.57
CA PRO A 27 8.64 7.22 -19.79
C PRO A 27 7.23 6.65 -20.00
N ALA A 28 7.02 5.37 -19.72
CA ALA A 28 5.71 4.74 -19.85
C ALA A 28 4.67 5.37 -18.90
N LEU A 29 5.05 5.72 -17.66
CA LEU A 29 4.18 6.43 -16.74
C LEU A 29 3.84 7.85 -17.23
N VAL A 30 4.82 8.56 -17.77
CA VAL A 30 4.61 9.91 -18.33
C VAL A 30 3.63 9.87 -19.50
N GLU A 31 3.82 8.94 -20.44
CA GLU A 31 2.89 8.75 -21.56
C GLU A 31 1.49 8.33 -21.10
N LEU A 32 1.38 7.50 -20.06
CA LEU A 32 0.09 7.09 -19.48
C LEU A 32 -0.74 8.29 -19.01
N VAL A 33 -0.11 9.28 -18.37
CA VAL A 33 -0.81 10.43 -17.81
C VAL A 33 -0.95 11.62 -18.77
N LYS A 34 -0.27 11.58 -19.91
CA LYS A 34 -0.26 12.65 -20.91
C LYS A 34 -1.66 13.08 -21.40
N PRO A 35 -2.66 12.18 -21.57
CA PRO A 35 -4.00 12.57 -21.95
C PRO A 35 -4.77 13.31 -20.84
N LEU A 36 -4.36 13.15 -19.59
CA LEU A 36 -5.04 13.76 -18.46
C LEU A 36 -4.70 15.25 -18.38
N LYS A 37 -5.71 16.08 -18.15
CA LYS A 37 -5.57 17.55 -18.05
C LYS A 37 -6.14 18.04 -16.72
N GLY A 38 -5.72 19.24 -16.31
CA GLY A 38 -6.31 19.94 -15.17
C GLY A 38 -6.01 19.33 -13.80
N TYR A 39 -4.95 18.51 -13.67
CA TYR A 39 -4.52 18.00 -12.36
C TYR A 39 -3.42 18.92 -11.78
N ASP A 40 -3.45 19.06 -10.45
CA ASP A 40 -2.52 19.93 -9.72
C ASP A 40 -1.40 19.14 -9.04
N HIS A 41 -1.64 17.88 -8.68
CA HIS A 41 -0.74 17.03 -7.92
C HIS A 41 -0.64 15.63 -8.50
N VAL A 42 0.47 14.95 -8.22
CA VAL A 42 0.70 13.55 -8.60
C VAL A 42 1.00 12.72 -7.36
N SER A 43 0.24 11.64 -7.16
CA SER A 43 0.51 10.63 -6.14
C SER A 43 0.96 9.34 -6.79
N ILE A 44 2.02 8.73 -6.28
CA ILE A 44 2.54 7.45 -6.76
C ILE A 44 2.49 6.44 -5.62
N GLY A 45 1.71 5.37 -5.81
CA GLY A 45 1.82 4.15 -5.00
C GLY A 45 2.82 3.21 -5.67
N PHE A 46 3.92 2.89 -4.99
CA PHE A 46 5.00 2.07 -5.54
C PHE A 46 5.09 0.72 -4.81
N PRO A 47 5.21 -0.42 -5.54
CA PRO A 47 5.29 -1.75 -4.92
C PRO A 47 6.70 -2.03 -4.39
N GLY A 48 7.03 -1.48 -3.24
CA GLY A 48 8.31 -1.64 -2.57
C GLY A 48 8.57 -0.53 -1.55
N TYR A 49 9.69 -0.63 -0.83
CA TYR A 49 10.06 0.36 0.17
C TYR A 49 10.51 1.67 -0.49
N VAL A 50 9.89 2.75 -0.05
CA VAL A 50 10.17 4.12 -0.52
C VAL A 50 10.32 5.06 0.68
N ARG A 51 11.22 6.03 0.55
CA ARG A 51 11.43 7.07 1.57
C ARG A 51 12.00 8.33 0.93
N ASP A 52 11.59 9.49 1.38
CA ASP A 52 12.08 10.81 0.92
C ASP A 52 12.05 10.95 -0.62
N GLY A 53 10.97 10.46 -1.25
CA GLY A 53 10.77 10.50 -2.69
C GLY A 53 11.67 9.57 -3.51
N LYS A 54 12.41 8.64 -2.84
CA LYS A 54 13.31 7.67 -3.46
C LYS A 54 12.80 6.26 -3.26
N VAL A 55 13.09 5.39 -4.22
CA VAL A 55 12.85 3.94 -4.13
C VAL A 55 14.08 3.28 -3.51
N PHE A 56 13.88 2.39 -2.55
CA PHE A 56 14.94 1.59 -1.94
C PHE A 56 14.84 0.12 -2.33
N THR A 57 13.63 -0.45 -2.35
CA THR A 57 13.40 -1.81 -2.86
C THR A 57 12.32 -1.82 -3.93
N ALA A 58 12.38 -2.79 -4.82
CA ALA A 58 11.40 -3.01 -5.89
C ALA A 58 11.35 -4.51 -6.23
N PRO A 59 10.82 -5.38 -5.34
CA PRO A 59 10.91 -6.84 -5.49
C PRO A 59 10.40 -7.32 -6.85
N ASN A 60 9.28 -6.78 -7.31
CA ASN A 60 8.62 -7.14 -8.55
C ASN A 60 9.13 -6.39 -9.79
N LEU A 61 9.99 -5.37 -9.61
CA LEU A 61 10.50 -4.50 -10.68
C LEU A 61 12.02 -4.50 -10.80
N SER A 62 12.74 -5.30 -10.02
CA SER A 62 14.20 -5.35 -9.91
C SER A 62 14.80 -4.25 -9.03
N THR A 63 14.99 -4.56 -7.75
CA THR A 63 15.62 -3.67 -6.76
C THR A 63 16.95 -3.09 -7.23
N LYS A 64 17.80 -3.90 -7.89
CA LYS A 64 19.10 -3.46 -8.43
C LYS A 64 19.00 -2.21 -9.32
N HIS A 65 17.92 -2.06 -10.10
CA HIS A 65 17.74 -0.92 -10.99
C HIS A 65 17.03 0.28 -10.35
N TRP A 66 16.32 0.05 -9.26
CA TRP A 66 15.51 1.07 -8.60
C TRP A 66 16.14 1.63 -7.33
N ALA A 67 17.07 0.91 -6.68
CA ALA A 67 17.67 1.34 -5.42
C ALA A 67 18.31 2.73 -5.54
N GLY A 68 17.88 3.64 -4.67
CA GLY A 68 18.31 5.04 -4.64
C GLY A 68 17.68 5.94 -5.72
N PHE A 69 16.82 5.41 -6.60
CA PHE A 69 16.26 6.20 -7.69
C PHE A 69 15.26 7.24 -7.17
N PRO A 70 15.45 8.55 -7.46
CA PRO A 70 14.63 9.65 -6.95
C PRO A 70 13.34 9.80 -7.77
N LEU A 71 12.44 8.81 -7.70
CA LEU A 71 11.27 8.70 -8.57
C LEU A 71 10.34 9.92 -8.47
N ALA A 72 10.05 10.40 -7.27
CA ALA A 72 9.19 11.57 -7.08
C ALA A 72 9.74 12.80 -7.83
N ARG A 73 11.00 13.15 -7.60
CA ARG A 73 11.67 14.28 -8.24
C ARG A 73 11.74 14.14 -9.76
N VAL A 74 11.93 12.91 -10.26
CA VAL A 74 12.01 12.68 -11.72
C VAL A 74 10.64 12.86 -12.37
N ILE A 75 9.57 12.34 -11.77
CA ILE A 75 8.21 12.52 -12.28
C ILE A 75 7.77 13.99 -12.16
N GLU A 76 8.05 14.63 -11.02
CA GLU A 76 7.77 16.05 -10.82
C GLU A 76 8.36 16.93 -11.93
N ARG A 77 9.66 16.73 -12.26
CA ARG A 77 10.29 17.47 -13.35
C ARG A 77 9.69 17.18 -14.72
N LYS A 78 9.27 15.94 -14.98
CA LYS A 78 8.70 15.54 -16.27
C LYS A 78 7.27 16.02 -16.48
N LEU A 79 6.48 16.09 -15.42
CA LEU A 79 5.08 16.49 -15.49
C LEU A 79 4.84 17.95 -15.07
N GLY A 80 5.83 18.61 -14.45
CA GLY A 80 5.70 19.99 -13.96
C GLY A 80 4.69 20.11 -12.82
N LYS A 81 4.47 19.04 -12.03
CA LYS A 81 3.49 19.00 -10.96
C LYS A 81 4.09 18.41 -9.68
N PRO A 82 3.79 18.98 -8.49
CA PRO A 82 4.22 18.43 -7.22
C PRO A 82 3.90 16.93 -7.14
N THR A 83 4.89 16.13 -6.74
CA THR A 83 4.78 14.66 -6.78
C THR A 83 5.15 14.07 -5.43
N ARG A 84 4.26 13.22 -4.87
CA ARG A 84 4.53 12.41 -3.68
C ARG A 84 4.62 10.93 -4.03
N LEU A 85 5.53 10.24 -3.37
CA LEU A 85 5.81 8.82 -3.54
C LEU A 85 5.61 8.11 -2.21
N ASN A 86 4.72 7.14 -2.18
CA ASN A 86 4.45 6.28 -1.02
C ASN A 86 4.48 4.81 -1.45
N ASN A 87 4.57 3.89 -0.51
CA ASN A 87 4.31 2.48 -0.78
C ASN A 87 2.84 2.29 -1.20
N ASP A 88 2.55 1.26 -1.98
CA ASP A 88 1.19 1.00 -2.48
C ASP A 88 0.21 0.61 -1.37
N ALA A 89 0.66 -0.12 -0.33
CA ALA A 89 -0.17 -0.41 0.84
C ALA A 89 -0.45 0.84 1.68
N ASP A 90 0.52 1.77 1.77
CA ASP A 90 0.33 3.06 2.45
C ASP A 90 -0.79 3.86 1.77
N VAL A 91 -0.73 3.96 0.44
CA VAL A 91 -1.76 4.65 -0.36
C VAL A 91 -3.12 3.98 -0.19
N GLN A 92 -3.17 2.64 -0.26
CA GLN A 92 -4.41 1.90 -0.06
C GLN A 92 -4.98 2.11 1.35
N GLY A 93 -4.11 2.16 2.35
CA GLY A 93 -4.48 2.40 3.74
C GLY A 93 -5.17 3.73 3.95
N LEU A 94 -4.68 4.80 3.35
CA LEU A 94 -5.29 6.13 3.41
C LEU A 94 -6.75 6.17 2.96
N ALA A 95 -7.16 5.28 2.07
CA ALA A 95 -8.55 5.19 1.62
C ALA A 95 -9.50 4.66 2.70
N VAL A 96 -9.03 3.73 3.55
CA VAL A 96 -9.90 2.92 4.41
C VAL A 96 -9.91 3.36 5.87
N ILE A 97 -8.86 4.03 6.36
CA ILE A 97 -8.77 4.48 7.75
C ILE A 97 -9.86 5.50 8.11
N LYS A 98 -10.21 5.56 9.39
CA LYS A 98 -11.15 6.54 9.97
C LYS A 98 -10.45 7.76 10.56
N GLY A 99 -9.13 7.70 10.76
CA GLY A 99 -8.33 8.77 11.33
C GLY A 99 -8.47 8.91 12.85
N LYS A 100 -8.61 7.80 13.57
CA LYS A 100 -8.75 7.78 15.03
C LYS A 100 -7.85 6.72 15.65
N GLY A 101 -6.99 7.13 16.58
CA GLY A 101 -6.10 6.23 17.30
C GLY A 101 -5.07 5.57 16.40
N LEU A 102 -4.62 4.39 16.78
CA LEU A 102 -3.66 3.61 16.02
C LEU A 102 -4.40 2.63 15.09
N GLU A 103 -4.34 2.86 13.79
CA GLU A 103 -4.99 2.07 12.77
C GLU A 103 -3.95 1.30 11.94
N LEU A 104 -4.12 -0.01 11.85
CA LEU A 104 -3.27 -0.89 11.05
C LEU A 104 -4.03 -1.36 9.81
N VAL A 105 -3.43 -1.27 8.65
CA VAL A 105 -3.96 -1.80 7.40
C VAL A 105 -3.04 -2.91 6.93
N CYS A 106 -3.60 -4.09 6.67
CA CYS A 106 -2.87 -5.23 6.13
C CYS A 106 -3.50 -5.68 4.82
N THR A 107 -2.69 -5.94 3.81
CA THR A 107 -3.16 -6.42 2.51
C THR A 107 -2.78 -7.88 2.31
N LEU A 108 -3.78 -8.71 2.03
CA LEU A 108 -3.64 -10.14 1.72
C LEU A 108 -3.68 -10.32 0.19
N GLY A 109 -2.50 -10.43 -0.42
CA GLY A 109 -2.35 -10.49 -1.87
C GLY A 109 -1.20 -11.39 -2.29
N THR A 110 -0.41 -10.96 -3.28
CA THR A 110 0.83 -11.64 -3.68
C THR A 110 1.73 -11.85 -2.46
N GLY A 111 1.86 -10.82 -1.63
CA GLY A 111 2.51 -10.85 -0.33
C GLY A 111 1.57 -10.31 0.76
N PHE A 112 2.17 -9.86 1.85
CA PHE A 112 1.54 -9.27 3.02
C PHE A 112 1.99 -7.82 3.18
N GLY A 113 1.31 -6.88 2.51
CA GLY A 113 1.59 -5.46 2.66
C GLY A 113 1.02 -4.91 3.97
N THR A 114 1.71 -3.93 4.55
CA THR A 114 1.30 -3.29 5.80
C THR A 114 1.45 -1.78 5.72
N ALA A 115 0.51 -1.06 6.31
CA ALA A 115 0.58 0.37 6.53
C ALA A 115 -0.06 0.68 7.89
N TRP A 116 0.45 1.68 8.60
CA TRP A 116 -0.06 2.05 9.90
C TRP A 116 -0.15 3.56 10.06
N PHE A 117 -1.15 3.96 10.82
CA PHE A 117 -1.56 5.35 10.92
C PHE A 117 -1.85 5.69 12.36
N ARG A 118 -1.56 6.92 12.75
CA ARG A 118 -1.96 7.46 14.04
C ARG A 118 -2.77 8.73 13.84
N ASP A 119 -4.00 8.74 14.32
CA ASP A 119 -4.92 9.87 14.23
C ASP A 119 -5.06 10.41 12.78
N GLY A 120 -5.05 9.50 11.79
CA GLY A 120 -5.14 9.81 10.35
C GLY A 120 -3.82 10.14 9.66
N GLU A 121 -2.72 10.24 10.39
CA GLU A 121 -1.38 10.47 9.83
C GLU A 121 -0.69 9.14 9.52
N LEU A 122 -0.10 9.05 8.33
CA LEU A 122 0.71 7.90 7.93
C LEU A 122 2.00 7.89 8.76
N MET A 123 2.23 6.80 9.45
CA MET A 123 3.47 6.55 10.19
C MET A 123 4.59 6.08 9.27
N PRO A 124 5.86 6.13 9.69
CA PRO A 124 6.96 5.63 8.88
C PRO A 124 6.72 4.19 8.42
N HIS A 125 6.91 3.95 7.13
CA HIS A 125 6.67 2.63 6.53
C HIS A 125 7.57 1.56 7.13
N MET A 126 6.99 0.41 7.46
CA MET A 126 7.69 -0.77 7.94
C MET A 126 7.30 -2.00 7.12
N GLU A 127 8.29 -2.74 6.66
CA GLU A 127 8.13 -4.00 5.93
C GLU A 127 7.90 -5.16 6.90
N LEU A 128 6.76 -5.15 7.61
CA LEU A 128 6.41 -6.22 8.57
C LEU A 128 6.29 -7.60 7.90
N ALA A 129 6.09 -7.63 6.60
CA ALA A 129 6.05 -8.86 5.80
C ALA A 129 7.30 -9.75 5.99
N HIS A 130 8.44 -9.13 6.26
CA HIS A 130 9.73 -9.82 6.37
C HIS A 130 10.11 -10.22 7.81
N ILE A 131 9.21 -10.01 8.77
CA ILE A 131 9.42 -10.52 10.14
C ILE A 131 9.17 -12.03 10.16
N PRO A 132 10.10 -12.86 10.67
CA PRO A 132 9.86 -14.29 10.86
C PRO A 132 8.67 -14.54 11.78
N ILE A 133 7.72 -15.38 11.35
CA ILE A 133 6.50 -15.68 12.10
C ILE A 133 6.37 -17.16 12.48
N HIS A 134 6.93 -18.06 11.69
CA HIS A 134 6.83 -19.49 11.93
C HIS A 134 8.03 -20.21 11.33
N HIS A 135 8.81 -20.90 12.18
CA HIS A 135 10.10 -21.49 11.80
C HIS A 135 10.98 -20.46 11.06
N GLN A 136 11.27 -20.69 9.78
CA GLN A 136 12.05 -19.77 8.95
C GLN A 136 11.18 -18.96 7.97
N ALA A 137 9.84 -19.07 8.03
CA ALA A 137 8.94 -18.33 7.15
C ALA A 137 8.62 -16.97 7.76
N ASP A 138 8.73 -15.92 6.97
CA ASP A 138 8.16 -14.60 7.21
C ASP A 138 6.64 -14.58 6.89
N PHE A 139 6.00 -13.42 7.04
CA PHE A 139 4.56 -13.33 6.73
C PHE A 139 4.28 -13.64 5.26
N ASP A 140 5.11 -13.21 4.31
CA ASP A 140 4.93 -13.50 2.89
C ASP A 140 4.99 -15.01 2.62
N GLY A 141 5.98 -15.70 3.18
CA GLY A 141 6.12 -17.15 3.06
C GLY A 141 5.07 -17.93 3.85
N TYR A 142 4.41 -17.32 4.83
CA TYR A 142 3.41 -18.00 5.67
C TYR A 142 1.98 -17.84 5.18
N ILE A 143 1.61 -16.65 4.65
CA ILE A 143 0.23 -16.31 4.25
C ILE A 143 0.12 -15.64 2.87
N GLY A 144 1.20 -15.45 2.14
CA GLY A 144 1.17 -14.90 0.78
C GLY A 144 0.47 -15.85 -0.22
N GLU A 145 0.15 -15.34 -1.40
CA GLU A 145 -0.60 -16.06 -2.44
C GLU A 145 0.05 -17.38 -2.86
N ALA A 146 1.38 -17.42 -2.98
CA ALA A 146 2.10 -18.63 -3.36
C ALA A 146 1.85 -19.76 -2.35
N GLU A 147 1.96 -19.44 -1.07
CA GLU A 147 1.72 -20.42 -0.01
C GLU A 147 0.24 -20.78 0.10
N ARG A 148 -0.68 -19.81 -0.07
CA ARG A 148 -2.12 -20.09 -0.12
C ARG A 148 -2.47 -21.14 -1.19
N ARG A 149 -1.92 -20.99 -2.40
CA ARG A 149 -2.14 -21.96 -3.49
C ARG A 149 -1.60 -23.35 -3.16
N LYS A 150 -0.48 -23.41 -2.45
CA LYS A 150 0.16 -24.67 -2.04
C LYS A 150 -0.63 -25.42 -0.99
N ILE A 151 -1.12 -24.73 0.07
CA ILE A 151 -1.78 -25.36 1.21
C ILE A 151 -3.31 -25.37 1.14
N GLY A 152 -3.89 -24.64 0.19
CA GLY A 152 -5.33 -24.48 -0.01
C GLY A 152 -5.99 -23.49 0.96
N ASP A 153 -7.16 -22.98 0.57
CA ASP A 153 -7.87 -21.90 1.27
C ASP A 153 -8.19 -22.25 2.74
N LYS A 154 -8.58 -23.49 3.02
CA LYS A 154 -8.95 -23.92 4.40
C LYS A 154 -7.77 -23.80 5.38
N ALA A 155 -6.60 -24.28 4.99
CA ALA A 155 -5.40 -24.20 5.83
C ALA A 155 -4.89 -22.75 5.91
N TRP A 156 -4.92 -22.02 4.81
CA TRP A 156 -4.53 -20.62 4.73
C TRP A 156 -5.38 -19.73 5.63
N LYS A 157 -6.71 -19.86 5.63
CA LYS A 157 -7.62 -19.14 6.53
C LYS A 157 -7.29 -19.37 8.00
N LYS A 158 -6.92 -20.61 8.39
CA LYS A 158 -6.48 -20.90 9.75
C LYS A 158 -5.21 -20.13 10.11
N ARG A 159 -4.27 -19.99 9.15
CA ARG A 159 -3.05 -19.19 9.37
C ARG A 159 -3.37 -17.71 9.50
N VAL A 160 -4.21 -17.14 8.63
CA VAL A 160 -4.66 -15.75 8.76
C VAL A 160 -5.35 -15.52 10.12
N LYS A 161 -6.21 -16.43 10.56
CA LYS A 161 -6.84 -16.33 11.87
C LYS A 161 -5.81 -16.30 13.02
N LYS A 162 -4.69 -17.01 12.89
CA LYS A 162 -3.60 -17.03 13.91
C LYS A 162 -2.79 -15.73 13.95
N ILE A 163 -2.60 -15.05 12.82
CA ILE A 163 -1.79 -13.83 12.82
C ILE A 163 -2.52 -12.62 13.41
N ILE A 164 -3.84 -12.58 13.37
CA ILE A 164 -4.61 -11.44 13.91
C ILE A 164 -4.28 -11.14 15.39
N PRO A 165 -4.32 -12.12 16.32
CA PRO A 165 -3.92 -11.84 17.69
C PRO A 165 -2.43 -11.54 17.86
N ILE A 166 -1.55 -12.08 17.01
CA ILE A 166 -0.13 -11.73 17.01
C ILE A 166 0.04 -10.24 16.66
N LEU A 167 -0.62 -9.79 15.61
CA LEU A 167 -0.59 -8.38 15.21
C LEU A 167 -1.18 -7.49 16.31
N ALA A 168 -2.25 -7.92 16.98
CA ALA A 168 -2.84 -7.18 18.09
C ALA A 168 -1.85 -6.99 19.23
N THR A 169 -1.11 -8.04 19.58
CA THR A 169 -0.09 -7.98 20.65
C THR A 169 1.13 -7.14 20.27
N VAL A 170 1.61 -7.29 19.03
CA VAL A 170 2.82 -6.59 18.58
C VAL A 170 2.58 -5.12 18.30
N MET A 171 1.46 -4.80 17.62
CA MET A 171 1.18 -3.45 17.13
C MET A 171 0.28 -2.65 18.08
N ASN A 172 -0.45 -3.32 19.01
CA ASN A 172 -1.41 -2.67 19.93
C ASN A 172 -2.36 -1.70 19.23
N TYR A 173 -2.85 -2.07 18.04
CA TYR A 173 -3.74 -1.22 17.24
C TYR A 173 -5.13 -1.08 17.89
N ASP A 174 -5.75 0.07 17.70
CA ASP A 174 -7.15 0.30 18.02
C ASP A 174 -8.06 -0.37 16.99
N HIS A 175 -7.66 -0.31 15.70
CA HIS A 175 -8.41 -0.94 14.60
C HIS A 175 -7.49 -1.56 13.55
N LEU A 176 -7.88 -2.76 13.05
CA LEU A 176 -7.21 -3.45 11.95
C LEU A 176 -8.13 -3.52 10.72
N TYR A 177 -7.63 -3.11 9.57
CA TYR A 177 -8.27 -3.32 8.27
C TYR A 177 -7.54 -4.42 7.51
N LEU A 178 -8.28 -5.43 7.04
CA LEU A 178 -7.76 -6.50 6.20
C LEU A 178 -8.30 -6.33 4.77
N GLY A 179 -7.42 -5.96 3.87
CA GLY A 179 -7.70 -5.76 2.45
C GLY A 179 -6.92 -6.72 1.56
N GLY A 180 -6.78 -6.35 0.28
CA GLY A 180 -6.10 -7.15 -0.73
C GLY A 180 -7.01 -8.19 -1.39
N GLY A 181 -6.58 -8.74 -2.53
CA GLY A 181 -7.40 -9.63 -3.35
C GLY A 181 -7.85 -10.94 -2.68
N ASN A 182 -7.17 -11.35 -1.61
CA ASN A 182 -7.52 -12.57 -0.87
C ASN A 182 -8.38 -12.31 0.37
N SER A 183 -8.62 -11.06 0.77
CA SER A 183 -9.41 -10.74 1.97
C SER A 183 -10.86 -11.23 1.86
N SER A 184 -11.45 -11.17 0.66
CA SER A 184 -12.81 -11.67 0.39
C SER A 184 -13.01 -13.18 0.62
N ARG A 185 -11.91 -13.94 0.76
CA ARG A 185 -11.94 -15.38 1.04
C ARG A 185 -12.13 -15.70 2.52
N LEU A 186 -11.97 -14.69 3.40
CA LEU A 186 -12.10 -14.88 4.84
C LEU A 186 -13.59 -15.00 5.22
N ASP A 187 -13.98 -16.15 5.76
CA ASP A 187 -15.35 -16.52 6.12
C ASP A 187 -15.53 -16.83 7.61
N PHE A 188 -14.57 -16.51 8.44
CA PHE A 188 -14.64 -16.70 9.88
C PHE A 188 -14.99 -15.39 10.60
N LYS A 189 -15.56 -15.52 11.80
CA LYS A 189 -15.89 -14.36 12.63
C LYS A 189 -14.63 -13.61 13.04
N LEU A 190 -14.57 -12.34 12.68
CA LEU A 190 -13.49 -11.42 13.05
C LEU A 190 -13.74 -10.77 14.41
N PRO A 191 -12.68 -10.35 15.13
CA PRO A 191 -12.79 -9.47 16.29
C PRO A 191 -13.55 -8.16 15.94
N LYS A 192 -14.15 -7.51 16.95
CA LYS A 192 -14.94 -6.27 16.74
C LYS A 192 -14.14 -5.11 16.15
N ASN A 193 -12.84 -5.08 16.43
CA ASN A 193 -11.91 -4.06 15.92
C ASN A 193 -11.15 -4.50 14.67
N VAL A 194 -11.66 -5.49 13.93
CA VAL A 194 -11.10 -5.94 12.65
C VAL A 194 -12.17 -5.86 11.57
N THR A 195 -11.88 -5.18 10.46
CA THR A 195 -12.79 -4.96 9.34
C THR A 195 -12.18 -5.46 8.04
N LEU A 196 -12.97 -6.16 7.22
CA LEU A 196 -12.60 -6.44 5.83
C LEU A 196 -12.87 -5.20 4.98
N VAL A 197 -11.93 -4.89 4.10
CA VAL A 197 -12.05 -3.77 3.16
C VAL A 197 -11.86 -4.24 1.73
N SER A 198 -12.60 -3.61 0.80
CA SER A 198 -12.51 -3.93 -0.61
C SER A 198 -11.15 -3.52 -1.18
N ASN A 199 -10.69 -4.29 -2.17
CA ASN A 199 -9.46 -3.97 -2.92
C ASN A 199 -9.65 -2.77 -3.88
N ASP A 200 -10.90 -2.34 -4.14
CA ASP A 200 -11.19 -1.24 -5.07
C ASP A 200 -10.75 0.13 -4.53
N ALA A 201 -10.62 0.25 -3.19
CA ALA A 201 -10.14 1.45 -2.51
C ALA A 201 -8.67 1.81 -2.82
N GLY A 202 -7.91 0.92 -3.48
CA GLY A 202 -6.45 1.06 -3.64
C GLY A 202 -5.96 2.33 -4.33
N MET A 203 -6.77 2.97 -5.18
CA MET A 203 -6.39 4.23 -5.84
C MET A 203 -6.98 5.48 -5.16
N GLU A 204 -8.12 5.34 -4.48
CA GLU A 204 -8.81 6.46 -3.83
C GLU A 204 -7.94 7.13 -2.76
N GLY A 205 -7.10 6.35 -2.08
CA GLY A 205 -6.13 6.82 -1.10
C GLY A 205 -5.12 7.82 -1.64
N SER A 206 -4.89 7.83 -2.96
CA SER A 206 -3.97 8.78 -3.61
C SER A 206 -4.35 10.25 -3.38
N ALA A 207 -5.64 10.56 -3.24
CA ALA A 207 -6.11 11.91 -2.90
C ALA A 207 -5.73 12.29 -1.47
N PHE A 208 -5.79 11.33 -0.55
CA PHE A 208 -5.52 11.55 0.87
C PHE A 208 -4.02 11.64 1.20
N VAL A 209 -3.14 11.30 0.28
CA VAL A 209 -1.71 11.63 0.36
C VAL A 209 -1.50 13.14 0.50
N TRP A 210 -2.35 13.95 -0.15
CA TRP A 210 -2.30 15.42 -0.12
C TRP A 210 -3.26 16.04 0.91
N HIS A 211 -4.31 15.33 1.23
CA HIS A 211 -5.38 15.76 2.13
C HIS A 211 -5.64 14.66 3.18
N PRO A 212 -4.78 14.51 4.21
CA PRO A 212 -4.94 13.49 5.23
C PRO A 212 -6.31 13.56 5.90
N LYS A 213 -6.88 12.39 6.20
CA LYS A 213 -8.09 12.27 7.00
C LYS A 213 -7.74 12.47 8.46
N GLY A 214 -8.54 13.23 9.17
CA GLY A 214 -8.42 13.45 10.61
C GLY A 214 -8.02 14.88 10.99
N PRO A 215 -8.14 15.24 12.26
CA PRO A 215 -7.72 16.55 12.75
C PRO A 215 -6.21 16.67 12.57
N ARG A 216 -5.77 17.71 11.88
CA ARG A 216 -4.37 18.11 11.86
C ARG A 216 -3.99 18.52 13.29
N LYS A 217 -3.50 17.61 14.10
CA LYS A 217 -2.68 17.97 15.24
C LYS A 217 -1.36 18.43 14.65
N LEU A 218 -1.13 19.74 14.69
CA LEU A 218 0.22 20.28 14.54
C LEU A 218 1.09 19.49 15.52
N ALA A 219 2.07 18.78 15.00
CA ALA A 219 3.08 18.16 15.84
C ALA A 219 3.78 19.30 16.58
N ASN A 220 3.42 19.47 17.84
CA ASN A 220 4.28 20.16 18.76
C ASN A 220 5.49 19.24 18.97
N VAL A 221 6.57 19.56 18.29
CA VAL A 221 7.91 19.05 18.55
C VAL A 221 8.38 19.59 19.89
#